data_5c0c9f993877dc85c6649dfb8f668e28
#
_entry.id   5c0c9f993877dc85c6649dfb8f668e28
#
_cell.length_a   1.000
_cell.length_b   1.000
_cell.length_c   1.000
_cell.angle_alpha   90.00
_cell.angle_beta   90.00
_cell.angle_gamma   90.00
#
_symmetry.space_group_name_H-M   'P 1'
#
loop_
_entity.id
_entity.type
_entity.pdbx_description
1 polymer ?
#
loop_
_entity_poly.entity_id
_entity_poly.type
_entity_poly.pdbx_seq_one_letter_code
_entity_poly.pdbx_strand_id
1 'polypeptide(L)'
;TRSSAASDVYKRQMQMRNTANMQRAKPEIEGLVARAKECNERGDSSGALAYSNRIQEVWRTHDCHPAKSFVPILVQAPLFIGFFSALRGMANAGLPSFNTGGALWFPDLCVADAYYGLPIFSGLTFLLTVEAGADGMGADSPNAGKMKNFMRAMAIGLVPLTASMPASVFVYWNTSNVFSLAQVMLFKWGPARRFFNLPDANLLR
;
A
#
# COMPACT_ATOMS: atom_id res chain seq x y z
N THR A 1 1.18 14.45 -24.92
CA THR A 1 2.32 13.90 -24.12
C THR A 1 2.82 14.87 -23.05
N ARG A 2 2.95 16.19 -23.32
CA ARG A 2 3.35 17.20 -22.30
C ARG A 2 2.29 17.40 -21.20
N SER A 3 1.02 17.28 -21.52
CA SER A 3 -0.11 17.41 -20.57
C SER A 3 -0.14 16.24 -19.54
N SER A 4 0.17 15.03 -19.95
CA SER A 4 0.22 13.86 -19.06
C SER A 4 1.34 13.98 -18.04
N ALA A 5 2.55 14.31 -18.47
CA ALA A 5 3.70 14.47 -17.56
C ALA A 5 3.50 15.59 -16.54
N ALA A 6 2.90 16.72 -16.94
CA ALA A 6 2.56 17.81 -16.03
C ALA A 6 1.50 17.39 -14.99
N SER A 7 0.50 16.60 -15.40
CA SER A 7 -0.51 16.02 -14.52
C SER A 7 0.10 15.08 -13.48
N ASP A 8 1.06 14.24 -13.89
CA ASP A 8 1.70 13.26 -12.98
C ASP A 8 2.64 13.96 -11.99
N VAL A 9 3.37 14.99 -12.42
CA VAL A 9 4.18 15.83 -11.54
C VAL A 9 3.29 16.55 -10.51
N TYR A 10 2.16 17.12 -10.95
CA TYR A 10 1.22 17.80 -10.04
C TYR A 10 0.62 16.83 -9.01
N LYS A 11 0.21 15.63 -9.42
CA LYS A 11 -0.30 14.59 -8.51
C LYS A 11 0.73 14.18 -7.46
N ARG A 12 1.99 13.99 -7.87
CA ARG A 12 3.09 13.68 -6.95
C ARG A 12 3.35 14.82 -5.96
N GLN A 13 3.38 16.07 -6.44
CA GLN A 13 3.54 17.22 -5.57
C GLN A 13 2.41 17.35 -4.55
N MET A 14 1.17 17.08 -4.96
CA MET A 14 0.01 17.08 -4.07
C MET A 14 0.11 15.99 -3.00
N GLN A 15 0.55 14.78 -3.36
CA GLN A 15 0.78 13.68 -2.41
C GLN A 15 1.89 14.03 -1.41
N MET A 16 3.02 14.58 -1.89
CA MET A 16 4.13 14.97 -1.02
C MET A 16 3.72 16.07 -0.05
N ARG A 17 2.94 17.09 -0.51
CA ARG A 17 2.40 18.14 0.36
C ARG A 17 1.45 17.58 1.40
N ASN A 18 0.53 16.68 1.01
CA ASN A 18 -0.39 16.05 1.95
C ASN A 18 0.36 15.24 3.03
N THR A 19 1.39 14.48 2.64
CA THR A 19 2.22 13.72 3.57
C THR A 19 2.98 14.64 4.52
N ALA A 20 3.60 15.70 4.01
CA ALA A 20 4.32 16.67 4.84
C ALA A 20 3.37 17.40 5.81
N ASN A 21 2.19 17.81 5.35
CA ASN A 21 1.18 18.45 6.18
C ASN A 21 0.65 17.50 7.26
N MET A 22 0.42 16.22 6.92
CA MET A 22 0.03 15.19 7.86
C MET A 22 1.08 15.01 8.97
N GLN A 23 2.36 15.01 8.61
CA GLN A 23 3.44 14.88 9.60
C GLN A 23 3.53 16.10 10.53
N ARG A 24 3.29 17.32 10.01
CA ARG A 24 3.25 18.54 10.83
C ARG A 24 2.06 18.54 11.80
N ALA A 25 0.90 18.06 11.35
CA ALA A 25 -0.30 17.98 12.16
C ALA A 25 -0.27 16.79 13.16
N LYS A 26 0.60 15.82 12.94
CA LYS A 26 0.66 14.55 13.70
C LYS A 26 0.72 14.75 15.21
N PRO A 27 1.64 15.55 15.81
CA PRO A 27 1.74 15.68 17.26
C PRO A 27 0.46 16.25 17.89
N GLU A 28 -0.19 17.21 17.20
CA GLU A 28 -1.46 17.78 17.66
C GLU A 28 -2.59 16.74 17.60
N ILE A 29 -2.68 16.00 16.50
CA ILE A 29 -3.68 14.94 16.31
C ILE A 29 -3.51 13.83 17.36
N GLU A 30 -2.28 13.39 17.63
CA GLU A 30 -2.01 12.35 18.63
C GLU A 30 -2.42 12.78 20.03
N GLY A 31 -2.18 14.02 20.42
CA GLY A 31 -2.66 14.57 21.69
C GLY A 31 -4.18 14.59 21.80
N LEU A 32 -4.87 14.96 20.73
CA LEU A 32 -6.34 14.97 20.69
C LEU A 32 -6.93 13.56 20.70
N VAL A 33 -6.31 12.61 19.97
CA VAL A 33 -6.71 11.19 19.98
C VAL A 33 -6.56 10.58 21.36
N ALA A 34 -5.45 10.85 22.06
CA ALA A 34 -5.24 10.37 23.43
C ALA A 34 -6.34 10.88 24.38
N ARG A 35 -6.68 12.16 24.32
CA ARG A 35 -7.76 12.76 25.12
C ARG A 35 -9.14 12.20 24.75
N ALA A 36 -9.44 12.03 23.46
CA ALA A 36 -10.70 11.42 23.01
C ALA A 36 -10.85 9.99 23.55
N LYS A 37 -9.76 9.23 23.57
CA LYS A 37 -9.73 7.88 24.13
C LYS A 37 -9.97 7.88 25.63
N GLU A 38 -9.32 8.77 26.37
CA GLU A 38 -9.51 8.94 27.81
C GLU A 38 -10.96 9.31 28.18
N CYS A 39 -11.60 10.22 27.42
CA CYS A 39 -13.02 10.54 27.58
C CYS A 39 -13.90 9.31 27.34
N ASN A 40 -13.59 8.53 26.32
CA ASN A 40 -14.35 7.32 25.97
C ASN A 40 -14.22 6.23 27.05
N GLU A 41 -13.03 6.08 27.64
CA GLU A 41 -12.78 5.15 28.77
C GLU A 41 -13.51 5.59 30.06
N ARG A 42 -13.75 6.88 30.25
CA ARG A 42 -14.53 7.45 31.35
C ARG A 42 -16.03 7.47 31.09
N GLY A 43 -16.49 7.03 29.91
CA GLY A 43 -17.90 7.06 29.51
C GLY A 43 -18.42 8.45 29.10
N ASP A 44 -17.54 9.44 28.98
CA ASP A 44 -17.88 10.79 28.49
C ASP A 44 -17.94 10.82 26.97
N SER A 45 -19.08 10.44 26.41
CA SER A 45 -19.32 10.45 24.97
C SER A 45 -19.32 11.86 24.38
N SER A 46 -19.71 12.87 25.16
CA SER A 46 -19.76 14.26 24.71
C SER A 46 -18.36 14.85 24.57
N GLY A 47 -17.47 14.59 25.53
CA GLY A 47 -16.07 14.95 25.45
C GLY A 47 -15.33 14.26 24.31
N ALA A 48 -15.57 12.95 24.14
CA ALA A 48 -14.99 12.20 23.03
C ALA A 48 -15.42 12.76 21.65
N LEU A 49 -16.67 13.15 21.49
CA LEU A 49 -17.19 13.78 20.27
C LEU A 49 -16.55 15.16 20.03
N ALA A 50 -16.41 15.97 21.08
CA ALA A 50 -15.77 17.28 20.98
C ALA A 50 -14.31 17.17 20.48
N TYR A 51 -13.53 16.24 21.04
CA TYR A 51 -12.16 15.98 20.55
C TYR A 51 -12.13 15.41 19.13
N SER A 52 -13.07 14.56 18.75
CA SER A 52 -13.21 14.06 17.38
C SER A 52 -13.47 15.19 16.37
N ASN A 53 -14.35 16.14 16.73
CA ASN A 53 -14.61 17.33 15.91
C ASN A 53 -13.35 18.21 15.80
N ARG A 54 -12.58 18.33 16.89
CA ARG A 54 -11.32 19.10 16.86
C ARG A 54 -10.27 18.46 15.96
N ILE A 55 -10.17 17.13 15.94
CA ILE A 55 -9.31 16.40 15.02
C ILE A 55 -9.71 16.69 13.56
N GLN A 56 -11.00 16.72 13.24
CA GLN A 56 -11.47 17.06 11.90
C GLN A 56 -11.11 18.50 11.51
N GLU A 57 -11.18 19.43 12.47
CA GLU A 57 -10.78 20.81 12.25
C GLU A 57 -9.27 20.93 11.95
N VAL A 58 -8.43 20.22 12.70
CA VAL A 58 -6.97 20.15 12.43
C VAL A 58 -6.69 19.60 11.04
N TRP A 59 -7.37 18.53 10.61
CA TRP A 59 -7.23 18.01 9.24
C TRP A 59 -7.61 19.03 8.18
N ARG A 60 -8.65 19.83 8.43
CA ARG A 60 -9.12 20.86 7.52
C ARG A 60 -8.15 22.05 7.46
N THR A 61 -7.63 22.48 8.59
CA THR A 61 -6.70 23.60 8.71
C THR A 61 -5.35 23.28 8.04
N HIS A 62 -4.84 22.06 8.22
CA HIS A 62 -3.58 21.62 7.63
C HIS A 62 -3.73 21.02 6.23
N ASP A 63 -4.93 21.01 5.64
CA ASP A 63 -5.23 20.37 4.35
C ASP A 63 -4.68 18.95 4.21
N CYS A 64 -4.76 18.16 5.31
CA CYS A 64 -4.15 16.83 5.44
C CYS A 64 -5.18 15.72 5.74
N HIS A 65 -6.32 15.73 5.09
CA HIS A 65 -7.37 14.76 5.34
C HIS A 65 -6.92 13.32 5.01
N PRO A 66 -7.07 12.34 5.94
CA PRO A 66 -6.62 10.97 5.74
C PRO A 66 -7.26 10.29 4.53
N ALA A 67 -8.49 10.66 4.15
CA ALA A 67 -9.15 10.14 2.95
C ALA A 67 -8.36 10.42 1.66
N LYS A 68 -7.55 11.50 1.59
CA LYS A 68 -6.69 11.77 0.44
C LYS A 68 -5.62 10.71 0.23
N SER A 69 -5.22 10.01 1.28
CA SER A 69 -4.25 8.90 1.21
C SER A 69 -4.83 7.66 0.55
N PHE A 70 -6.16 7.51 0.51
CA PHE A 70 -6.83 6.39 -0.16
C PHE A 70 -7.11 6.62 -1.65
N VAL A 71 -6.97 7.85 -2.14
CA VAL A 71 -7.21 8.19 -3.56
C VAL A 71 -6.38 7.32 -4.51
N PRO A 72 -5.06 7.09 -4.29
CA PRO A 72 -4.28 6.20 -5.14
C PRO A 72 -4.83 4.78 -5.19
N ILE A 73 -5.28 4.26 -4.05
CA ILE A 73 -5.85 2.91 -3.93
C ILE A 73 -7.16 2.83 -4.72
N LEU A 74 -8.03 3.84 -4.62
CA LEU A 74 -9.29 3.90 -5.36
C LEU A 74 -9.09 3.96 -6.88
N VAL A 75 -8.03 4.62 -7.34
CA VAL A 75 -7.67 4.66 -8.76
C VAL A 75 -7.05 3.33 -9.21
N GLN A 76 -6.23 2.73 -8.36
CA GLN A 76 -5.53 1.47 -8.66
C GLN A 76 -6.46 0.27 -8.66
N ALA A 77 -7.48 0.23 -7.78
CA ALA A 77 -8.36 -0.91 -7.61
C ALA A 77 -9.10 -1.32 -8.91
N PRO A 78 -9.75 -0.41 -9.69
CA PRO A 78 -10.38 -0.78 -10.94
C PRO A 78 -9.40 -1.36 -11.98
N LEU A 79 -8.19 -0.79 -12.06
CA LEU A 79 -7.16 -1.31 -12.97
C LEU A 79 -6.73 -2.71 -12.56
N PHE A 80 -6.50 -2.94 -11.27
CA PHE A 80 -6.15 -4.25 -10.74
C PHE A 80 -7.25 -5.29 -11.02
N ILE A 81 -8.51 -4.95 -10.73
CA ILE A 81 -9.66 -5.83 -10.99
C ILE A 81 -9.78 -6.14 -12.49
N GLY A 82 -9.56 -5.16 -13.36
CA GLY A 82 -9.60 -5.34 -14.81
C GLY A 82 -8.53 -6.32 -15.29
N PHE A 83 -7.28 -6.12 -14.91
CA PHE A 83 -6.17 -7.03 -15.25
C PHE A 83 -6.36 -8.42 -14.65
N PHE A 84 -6.77 -8.51 -13.38
CA PHE A 84 -7.06 -9.76 -12.70
C PHE A 84 -8.13 -10.56 -13.45
N SER A 85 -9.25 -9.92 -13.80
CA SER A 85 -10.36 -10.54 -14.51
C SER A 85 -9.96 -10.97 -15.92
N ALA A 86 -9.18 -10.16 -16.63
CA ALA A 86 -8.67 -10.48 -17.96
C ALA A 86 -7.72 -11.70 -17.92
N LEU A 87 -6.74 -11.71 -17.03
CA LEU A 87 -5.80 -12.83 -16.91
C LEU A 87 -6.51 -14.13 -16.50
N ARG A 88 -7.44 -14.06 -15.56
CA ARG A 88 -8.25 -15.21 -15.14
C ARG A 88 -9.16 -15.69 -16.28
N GLY A 89 -9.75 -14.77 -17.04
CA GLY A 89 -10.55 -15.11 -18.22
C GLY A 89 -9.75 -15.80 -19.31
N MET A 90 -8.53 -15.31 -19.60
CA MET A 90 -7.63 -15.93 -20.57
C MET A 90 -7.15 -17.31 -20.12
N ALA A 91 -6.85 -17.50 -18.82
CA ALA A 91 -6.49 -18.79 -18.26
C ALA A 91 -7.67 -19.78 -18.36
N ASN A 92 -8.88 -19.37 -18.01
CA ASN A 92 -10.07 -20.21 -18.09
C ASN A 92 -10.44 -20.57 -19.53
N ALA A 93 -10.11 -19.72 -20.50
CA ALA A 93 -10.29 -19.99 -21.92
C ALA A 93 -9.25 -20.97 -22.51
N GLY A 94 -8.23 -21.35 -21.73
CA GLY A 94 -7.20 -22.31 -22.14
C GLY A 94 -6.41 -21.86 -23.36
N LEU A 95 -6.03 -20.58 -23.41
CA LEU A 95 -5.29 -20.05 -24.56
C LEU A 95 -3.98 -20.83 -24.78
N PRO A 96 -3.65 -21.28 -26.01
CA PRO A 96 -2.45 -22.06 -26.28
C PRO A 96 -1.15 -21.40 -25.80
N SER A 97 -1.07 -20.07 -25.89
CA SER A 97 0.07 -19.30 -25.40
C SER A 97 0.21 -19.32 -23.86
N PHE A 98 -0.87 -19.57 -23.12
CA PHE A 98 -0.85 -19.69 -21.67
C PHE A 98 -0.49 -21.10 -21.21
N ASN A 99 -0.90 -22.14 -21.97
CA ASN A 99 -0.60 -23.54 -21.63
C ASN A 99 0.91 -23.83 -21.67
N THR A 100 1.68 -23.07 -22.47
CA THR A 100 3.12 -23.26 -22.64
C THR A 100 3.95 -22.00 -22.36
N GLY A 101 3.29 -20.94 -21.89
CA GLY A 101 3.93 -19.63 -21.70
C GLY A 101 4.59 -19.44 -20.34
N GLY A 102 4.56 -20.44 -19.48
CA GLY A 102 5.16 -20.39 -18.14
C GLY A 102 6.68 -20.57 -18.15
N ALA A 103 7.26 -20.67 -16.98
CA ALA A 103 8.69 -20.81 -16.80
C ALA A 103 9.00 -21.66 -15.56
N LEU A 104 10.23 -22.17 -15.47
CA LEU A 104 10.75 -22.92 -14.33
C LEU A 104 9.85 -24.10 -13.98
N TRP A 105 9.19 -24.06 -12.82
CA TRP A 105 8.32 -25.13 -12.30
C TRP A 105 6.84 -24.96 -12.67
N PHE A 106 6.44 -23.86 -13.29
CA PHE A 106 5.05 -23.55 -13.69
C PHE A 106 4.95 -23.33 -15.22
N PRO A 107 5.07 -24.38 -16.04
CA PRO A 107 5.02 -24.24 -17.50
C PRO A 107 3.64 -23.82 -18.01
N ASP A 108 2.58 -24.21 -17.30
CA ASP A 108 1.19 -23.90 -17.64
C ASP A 108 0.68 -22.76 -16.76
N LEU A 109 0.32 -21.64 -17.40
CA LEU A 109 -0.22 -20.46 -16.75
C LEU A 109 -1.74 -20.53 -16.49
N CYS A 110 -2.41 -21.53 -17.05
CA CYS A 110 -3.87 -21.72 -16.90
C CYS A 110 -4.23 -22.40 -15.57
N VAL A 111 -3.32 -23.16 -14.99
CA VAL A 111 -3.55 -23.92 -13.78
C VAL A 111 -2.93 -23.27 -12.55
N ALA A 112 -3.39 -23.68 -11.37
CA ALA A 112 -2.78 -23.27 -10.12
C ALA A 112 -1.38 -23.88 -9.97
N ASP A 113 -0.50 -23.20 -9.27
CA ASP A 113 0.86 -23.68 -8.98
C ASP A 113 0.81 -24.86 -7.99
N ALA A 114 1.14 -26.06 -8.48
CA ALA A 114 1.11 -27.29 -7.70
C ALA A 114 2.08 -27.30 -6.51
N TYR A 115 3.13 -26.48 -6.57
CA TYR A 115 4.16 -26.39 -5.52
C TYR A 115 3.93 -25.22 -4.55
N TYR A 116 2.90 -24.41 -4.77
CA TYR A 116 2.64 -23.18 -3.99
C TYR A 116 3.77 -22.17 -4.02
N GLY A 117 4.77 -22.31 -4.88
CA GLY A 117 5.92 -21.42 -4.96
C GLY A 117 5.52 -19.99 -5.27
N LEU A 118 4.61 -19.79 -6.24
CA LEU A 118 4.14 -18.46 -6.63
C LEU A 118 3.31 -17.78 -5.54
N PRO A 119 2.33 -18.40 -4.88
CA PRO A 119 1.63 -17.85 -3.72
C PRO A 119 2.56 -17.49 -2.56
N ILE A 120 3.50 -18.38 -2.23
CA ILE A 120 4.47 -18.14 -1.15
C ILE A 120 5.37 -16.96 -1.50
N PHE A 121 5.86 -16.89 -2.73
CA PHE A 121 6.69 -15.76 -3.19
C PHE A 121 5.92 -14.44 -3.15
N SER A 122 4.62 -14.44 -3.48
CA SER A 122 3.74 -13.27 -3.33
C SER A 122 3.63 -12.82 -1.89
N GLY A 123 3.37 -13.73 -0.96
CA GLY A 123 3.30 -13.45 0.47
C GLY A 123 4.62 -12.89 1.01
N LEU A 124 5.75 -13.47 0.59
CA LEU A 124 7.08 -13.04 1.01
C LEU A 124 7.41 -11.63 0.49
N THR A 125 7.19 -11.36 -0.79
CA THR A 125 7.44 -10.03 -1.38
C THR A 125 6.55 -8.96 -0.78
N PHE A 126 5.29 -9.29 -0.49
CA PHE A 126 4.39 -8.40 0.23
C PHE A 126 4.89 -8.12 1.66
N LEU A 127 5.29 -9.16 2.39
CA LEU A 127 5.86 -9.02 3.74
C LEU A 127 7.12 -8.15 3.73
N LEU A 128 8.04 -8.37 2.80
CA LEU A 128 9.23 -7.54 2.63
C LEU A 128 8.89 -6.07 2.35
N THR A 129 7.84 -5.83 1.57
CA THR A 129 7.37 -4.48 1.26
C THR A 129 6.82 -3.78 2.50
N VAL A 130 6.05 -4.49 3.34
CA VAL A 130 5.56 -4.00 4.64
C VAL A 130 6.72 -3.74 5.60
N GLU A 131 7.69 -4.67 5.71
CA GLU A 131 8.88 -4.47 6.56
C GLU A 131 9.75 -3.32 6.06
N ALA A 132 9.80 -3.11 4.77
CA ALA A 132 10.47 -1.96 4.18
C ALA A 132 9.74 -0.63 4.46
N GLY A 133 8.55 -0.63 5.08
CA GLY A 133 7.79 0.58 5.40
C GLY A 133 7.23 1.28 4.16
N ALA A 134 6.87 0.51 3.15
CA ALA A 134 6.22 1.00 1.94
C ALA A 134 4.71 1.27 2.13
N ASP A 135 4.17 0.84 3.25
CA ASP A 135 2.79 1.00 3.67
C ASP A 135 2.37 2.46 3.96
N GLY A 136 3.33 3.40 3.88
CA GLY A 136 3.07 4.83 4.11
C GLY A 136 2.68 5.19 5.54
N MET A 137 2.63 4.22 6.44
CA MET A 137 2.38 4.45 7.85
C MET A 137 3.69 4.81 8.54
N GLY A 138 3.79 6.05 9.01
CA GLY A 138 4.92 6.51 9.79
C GLY A 138 5.15 5.58 11.00
N ALA A 139 6.41 5.22 11.25
CA ALA A 139 6.82 4.31 12.33
C ALA A 139 6.33 4.76 13.72
N ASP A 140 5.99 6.03 13.86
CA ASP A 140 5.64 6.69 15.13
C ASP A 140 4.12 6.76 15.38
N SER A 141 3.27 6.15 14.55
CA SER A 141 1.83 6.11 14.83
C SER A 141 1.56 5.18 16.02
N PRO A 142 0.71 5.56 17.00
CA PRO A 142 0.36 4.72 18.16
C PRO A 142 -0.16 3.32 17.79
N ASN A 143 -0.72 3.20 16.59
CA ASN A 143 -1.26 1.95 16.05
C ASN A 143 -0.36 1.30 14.97
N ALA A 144 0.82 1.86 14.67
CA ALA A 144 1.71 1.33 13.63
C ALA A 144 2.06 -0.14 13.87
N GLY A 145 2.37 -0.51 15.12
CA GLY A 145 2.67 -1.89 15.47
C GLY A 145 1.50 -2.86 15.24
N LYS A 146 0.28 -2.47 15.63
CA LYS A 146 -0.93 -3.28 15.42
C LYS A 146 -1.24 -3.44 13.95
N MET A 147 -1.11 -2.37 13.17
CA MET A 147 -1.33 -2.40 11.73
C MET A 147 -0.28 -3.25 11.02
N LYS A 148 0.98 -3.14 11.43
CA LYS A 148 2.07 -3.96 10.88
C LYS A 148 1.84 -5.45 11.17
N ASN A 149 1.40 -5.80 12.37
CA ASN A 149 1.03 -7.17 12.71
C ASN A 149 -0.19 -7.66 11.91
N PHE A 150 -1.18 -6.80 11.69
CA PHE A 150 -2.32 -7.11 10.82
C PHE A 150 -1.87 -7.38 9.38
N MET A 151 -0.99 -6.54 8.82
CA MET A 151 -0.44 -6.74 7.48
C MET A 151 0.39 -8.03 7.37
N ARG A 152 1.16 -8.38 8.42
CA ARG A 152 1.89 -9.65 8.48
C ARG A 152 0.95 -10.85 8.49
N ALA A 153 -0.10 -10.80 9.31
CA ALA A 153 -1.12 -11.85 9.36
C ALA A 153 -1.84 -11.99 8.01
N MET A 154 -2.13 -10.86 7.36
CA MET A 154 -2.73 -10.83 6.02
C MET A 154 -1.78 -11.43 4.98
N ALA A 155 -0.48 -11.13 5.02
CA ALA A 155 0.52 -11.73 4.11
C ALA A 155 0.53 -13.26 4.18
N ILE A 156 0.45 -13.80 5.39
CA ILE A 156 0.41 -15.25 5.63
C ILE A 156 -0.94 -15.83 5.18
N GLY A 157 -2.05 -15.17 5.53
CA GLY A 157 -3.40 -15.63 5.19
C GLY A 157 -3.72 -15.58 3.69
N LEU A 158 -3.10 -14.67 2.94
CA LEU A 158 -3.27 -14.59 1.48
C LEU A 158 -2.74 -15.82 0.76
N VAL A 159 -1.70 -16.48 1.28
CA VAL A 159 -1.11 -17.66 0.63
C VAL A 159 -2.15 -18.78 0.43
N PRO A 160 -2.80 -19.31 1.48
CA PRO A 160 -3.82 -20.36 1.28
C PRO A 160 -5.07 -19.83 0.57
N LEU A 161 -5.46 -18.58 0.80
CA LEU A 161 -6.65 -17.97 0.18
C LEU A 161 -6.54 -17.86 -1.34
N THR A 162 -5.33 -17.61 -1.85
CA THR A 162 -5.09 -17.41 -3.28
C THR A 162 -4.50 -18.63 -3.98
N ALA A 163 -4.14 -19.68 -3.24
CA ALA A 163 -3.43 -20.86 -3.76
C ALA A 163 -4.11 -21.56 -4.94
N SER A 164 -5.45 -21.49 -5.04
CA SER A 164 -6.24 -22.06 -6.14
C SER A 164 -6.30 -21.19 -7.40
N MET A 165 -5.67 -20.02 -7.41
CA MET A 165 -5.68 -19.13 -8.57
C MET A 165 -4.70 -19.59 -9.64
N PRO A 166 -5.00 -19.34 -10.95
CA PRO A 166 -4.08 -19.64 -12.04
C PRO A 166 -2.72 -18.95 -11.90
N ALA A 167 -1.65 -19.64 -12.33
CA ALA A 167 -0.29 -19.12 -12.27
C ALA A 167 -0.12 -17.77 -13.01
N SER A 168 -0.87 -17.51 -14.08
CA SER A 168 -0.90 -16.25 -14.82
C SER A 168 -1.17 -15.03 -13.93
N VAL A 169 -2.07 -15.17 -12.97
CA VAL A 169 -2.41 -14.10 -12.01
C VAL A 169 -1.21 -13.80 -11.12
N PHE A 170 -0.52 -14.83 -10.64
CA PHE A 170 0.65 -14.68 -9.80
C PHE A 170 1.86 -14.10 -10.53
N VAL A 171 2.06 -14.44 -11.80
CA VAL A 171 3.13 -13.83 -12.62
C VAL A 171 2.97 -12.32 -12.66
N TYR A 172 1.75 -11.84 -12.94
CA TYR A 172 1.46 -10.40 -12.92
C TYR A 172 1.64 -9.81 -11.50
N TRP A 173 1.07 -10.44 -10.49
CA TRP A 173 1.11 -9.96 -9.11
C TRP A 173 2.55 -9.91 -8.57
N ASN A 174 3.31 -10.97 -8.76
CA ASN A 174 4.70 -11.05 -8.31
C ASN A 174 5.60 -10.04 -9.03
N THR A 175 5.42 -9.85 -10.34
CA THR A 175 6.15 -8.82 -11.09
C THR A 175 5.85 -7.43 -10.54
N SER A 176 4.58 -7.12 -10.25
CA SER A 176 4.18 -5.85 -9.66
C SER A 176 4.75 -5.65 -8.25
N ASN A 177 4.75 -6.71 -7.42
CA ASN A 177 5.30 -6.67 -6.07
C ASN A 177 6.82 -6.46 -6.08
N VAL A 178 7.55 -7.19 -6.93
CA VAL A 178 9.00 -7.04 -7.08
C VAL A 178 9.35 -5.65 -7.56
N PHE A 179 8.62 -5.13 -8.55
CA PHE A 179 8.80 -3.76 -9.04
C PHE A 179 8.58 -2.73 -7.93
N SER A 180 7.50 -2.87 -7.15
CA SER A 180 7.17 -1.99 -6.02
C SER A 180 8.26 -2.04 -4.94
N LEU A 181 8.72 -3.24 -4.60
CA LEU A 181 9.79 -3.44 -3.61
C LEU A 181 11.10 -2.81 -4.10
N ALA A 182 11.47 -3.04 -5.36
CA ALA A 182 12.65 -2.43 -5.97
C ALA A 182 12.57 -0.90 -5.96
N GLN A 183 11.40 -0.33 -6.26
CA GLN A 183 11.16 1.11 -6.21
C GLN A 183 11.31 1.66 -4.79
N VAL A 184 10.77 0.98 -3.79
CA VAL A 184 10.93 1.36 -2.37
C VAL A 184 12.39 1.32 -1.96
N MET A 185 13.12 0.25 -2.31
CA MET A 185 14.54 0.11 -2.01
C MET A 185 15.36 1.21 -2.71
N LEU A 186 15.06 1.50 -3.98
CA LEU A 186 15.72 2.57 -4.74
C LEU A 186 15.52 3.93 -4.07
N PHE A 187 14.30 4.24 -3.62
CA PHE A 187 14.03 5.53 -2.97
C PHE A 187 14.58 5.60 -1.53
N LYS A 188 14.93 4.49 -0.91
CA LYS A 188 15.67 4.46 0.36
C LYS A 188 17.17 4.63 0.16
N TRP A 189 17.71 4.33 -1.00
CA TRP A 189 19.11 4.44 -1.30
C TRP A 189 19.54 5.93 -1.42
N GLY A 190 20.49 6.34 -0.60
CA GLY A 190 20.92 7.74 -0.47
C GLY A 190 21.31 8.44 -1.78
N PRO A 191 22.13 7.80 -2.66
CA PRO A 191 22.48 8.37 -3.96
C PRO A 191 21.28 8.62 -4.88
N ALA A 192 20.31 7.68 -4.90
CA ALA A 192 19.09 7.84 -5.70
C ALA A 192 18.23 8.99 -5.16
N ARG A 193 18.13 9.15 -3.84
CA ARG A 193 17.41 10.26 -3.21
C ARG A 193 17.98 11.62 -3.62
N ARG A 194 19.30 11.76 -3.63
CA ARG A 194 19.98 12.98 -4.08
C ARG A 194 19.72 13.27 -5.56
N PHE A 195 19.79 12.23 -6.41
CA PHE A 195 19.52 12.35 -7.84
C PHE A 195 18.09 12.81 -8.15
N PHE A 196 17.10 12.32 -7.40
CA PHE A 196 15.69 12.68 -7.56
C PHE A 196 15.25 13.90 -6.72
N ASN A 197 16.17 14.60 -6.04
CA ASN A 197 15.86 15.74 -5.14
C ASN A 197 14.77 15.40 -4.11
N LEU A 198 14.78 14.18 -3.56
CA LEU A 198 13.84 13.77 -2.54
C LEU A 198 14.28 14.27 -1.15
N PRO A 199 13.34 14.71 -0.29
CA PRO A 199 13.68 15.18 1.06
C PRO A 199 14.38 14.06 1.86
N ASP A 200 15.32 14.46 2.72
CA ASP A 200 16.11 13.53 3.52
C ASP A 200 15.23 12.65 4.43
N ALA A 201 15.64 11.38 4.59
CA ALA A 201 14.93 10.42 5.42
C ALA A 201 14.80 10.86 6.89
N ASN A 202 15.69 11.74 7.36
CA ASN A 202 15.69 12.27 8.72
C ASN A 202 14.61 13.36 8.92
N LEU A 203 14.04 13.93 7.86
CA LEU A 203 12.90 14.84 7.92
C LEU A 203 11.55 14.10 7.95
N LEU A 204 11.60 12.77 7.80
CA LEU A 204 10.44 11.87 7.78
C LEU A 204 10.41 10.93 9.00
N ARG A 205 11.34 11.16 9.96
CA ARG A 205 11.36 10.51 11.28
C ARG A 205 10.76 11.40 12.34
#